data_89582fd83b45d0cf751c50fafc7fdbca
#
_entry.id   89582fd83b45d0cf751c50fafc7fdbca
#
_cell.length_a   1.000
_cell.length_b   1.000
_cell.length_c   1.000
_cell.angle_alpha   90.00
_cell.angle_beta   90.00
_cell.angle_gamma   90.00
#
_symmetry.space_group_name_H-M   'P 1'
#
loop_
_entity.id
_entity.type
_entity.pdbx_description
1 polymer ?
#
loop_
_entity_poly.entity_id
_entity_poly.type
_entity_poly.pdbx_seq_one_letter_code
_entity_poly.pdbx_strand_id
1 'polypeptide(L)'
;MEIDSYLSEKQKKKRRRQRYVFVVVAAVIIVILFVGTTWLILYSPFFRVQNVVIKGNSAVASDSIVTLLQSNASSDRGFLISLLGLKNMLIWPPALNDQELAFIPQLASVTLSKNYFTHTIIASVVERKPFGIWCFVLDKALSAPSAPAAAPSSSAFAPPAIESGETCYWFDDQGILFGKTYDTQGSSLFAIHDYSQAGRGLGNKILPDEFVPNFMSIVKVLTASGANVREVALKDIGLQEIGVTTYDGPDLYFSLRFPADNDLAVLQSLMAKPNFAKLQYVDFRVENRAYYK
;
A
#
# COMPACT_ATOMS: atom_id res chain seq x y z
N MET A 1 30.77 -78.90 -15.85
CA MET A 1 31.05 -77.48 -15.98
C MET A 1 30.02 -76.72 -16.82
N GLU A 2 29.32 -77.32 -17.79
CA GLU A 2 28.27 -76.62 -18.60
C GLU A 2 26.94 -76.45 -17.93
N ILE A 3 26.52 -77.35 -17.03
CA ILE A 3 25.19 -77.31 -16.35
C ILE A 3 25.06 -76.13 -15.38
N ASP A 4 26.13 -75.76 -14.69
CA ASP A 4 26.14 -74.63 -13.73
C ASP A 4 26.04 -73.25 -14.43
N SER A 5 26.61 -73.12 -15.62
CA SER A 5 26.50 -71.88 -16.40
C SER A 5 25.07 -71.67 -16.92
N TYR A 6 24.38 -72.71 -17.36
CA TYR A 6 23.05 -72.66 -17.87
C TYR A 6 21.99 -72.34 -16.76
N LEU A 7 22.19 -72.91 -15.57
CA LEU A 7 21.34 -72.58 -14.40
C LEU A 7 21.53 -71.15 -13.93
N SER A 8 22.78 -70.62 -13.98
CA SER A 8 23.04 -69.21 -13.62
C SER A 8 22.40 -68.23 -14.61
N GLU A 9 22.38 -68.52 -15.89
CA GLU A 9 21.71 -67.67 -16.90
C GLU A 9 20.18 -67.70 -16.77
N LYS A 10 19.57 -68.86 -16.53
CA LYS A 10 18.13 -68.92 -16.26
C LYS A 10 17.72 -68.11 -15.00
N GLN A 11 18.55 -68.17 -13.95
CA GLN A 11 18.29 -67.37 -12.74
C GLN A 11 18.46 -65.89 -13.01
N LYS A 12 19.49 -65.44 -13.79
CA LYS A 12 19.65 -64.05 -14.19
C LYS A 12 18.48 -63.52 -15.03
N LYS A 13 17.99 -64.33 -16.02
CA LYS A 13 16.78 -63.98 -16.81
C LYS A 13 15.54 -63.85 -15.93
N LYS A 14 15.33 -64.80 -14.97
CA LYS A 14 14.20 -64.73 -14.02
C LYS A 14 14.23 -63.51 -13.13
N ARG A 15 15.44 -63.13 -12.60
CA ARG A 15 15.62 -61.91 -11.80
C ARG A 15 15.42 -60.63 -12.62
N ARG A 16 15.88 -60.60 -13.89
CA ARG A 16 15.64 -59.45 -14.79
C ARG A 16 14.15 -59.29 -15.09
N ARG A 17 13.44 -60.40 -15.37
CA ARG A 17 11.95 -60.36 -15.58
C ARG A 17 11.21 -59.94 -14.33
N GLN A 18 11.61 -60.41 -13.17
CA GLN A 18 11.01 -59.98 -11.89
C GLN A 18 11.24 -58.49 -11.62
N ARG A 19 12.47 -57.98 -11.86
CA ARG A 19 12.75 -56.54 -11.73
C ARG A 19 11.91 -55.71 -12.73
N TYR A 20 11.83 -56.16 -13.98
CA TYR A 20 11.03 -55.48 -14.99
C TYR A 20 9.53 -55.42 -14.57
N VAL A 21 8.97 -56.59 -14.16
CA VAL A 21 7.60 -56.63 -13.67
C VAL A 21 7.40 -55.71 -12.46
N PHE A 22 8.35 -55.70 -11.52
CA PHE A 22 8.27 -54.81 -10.35
C PHE A 22 8.28 -53.32 -10.76
N VAL A 23 9.18 -52.93 -11.70
CA VAL A 23 9.24 -51.55 -12.21
C VAL A 23 7.93 -51.16 -12.92
N VAL A 24 7.37 -52.05 -13.75
CA VAL A 24 6.10 -51.81 -14.45
C VAL A 24 4.95 -51.64 -13.44
N VAL A 25 4.88 -52.54 -12.46
CA VAL A 25 3.82 -52.44 -11.40
C VAL A 25 3.98 -51.17 -10.60
N ALA A 26 5.20 -50.80 -10.20
CA ALA A 26 5.46 -49.55 -9.50
C ALA A 26 5.06 -48.32 -10.35
N ALA A 27 5.38 -48.33 -11.64
CA ALA A 27 4.99 -47.27 -12.56
C ALA A 27 3.47 -47.13 -12.69
N VAL A 28 2.76 -48.27 -12.81
CA VAL A 28 1.28 -48.29 -12.86
C VAL A 28 0.67 -47.73 -11.56
N ILE A 29 1.21 -48.12 -10.40
CA ILE A 29 0.74 -47.59 -9.11
C ILE A 29 0.95 -46.09 -9.04
N ILE A 30 2.13 -45.56 -9.47
CA ILE A 30 2.39 -44.11 -9.49
C ILE A 30 1.39 -43.38 -10.40
N VAL A 31 1.08 -43.94 -11.58
CA VAL A 31 0.11 -43.32 -12.50
C VAL A 31 -1.30 -43.34 -11.88
N ILE A 32 -1.72 -44.43 -11.25
CA ILE A 32 -3.01 -44.51 -10.58
C ILE A 32 -3.10 -43.48 -9.43
N LEU A 33 -2.05 -43.34 -8.62
CA LEU A 33 -1.98 -42.35 -7.54
C LEU A 33 -2.03 -40.93 -8.10
N PHE A 34 -1.30 -40.66 -9.18
CA PHE A 34 -1.29 -39.34 -9.83
C PHE A 34 -2.67 -39.00 -10.39
N VAL A 35 -3.30 -39.89 -11.13
CA VAL A 35 -4.65 -39.68 -11.68
C VAL A 35 -5.69 -39.56 -10.55
N GLY A 36 -5.60 -40.39 -9.52
CA GLY A 36 -6.50 -40.35 -8.36
C GLY A 36 -6.38 -39.04 -7.56
N THR A 37 -5.14 -38.55 -7.30
CA THR A 37 -4.91 -37.28 -6.63
C THR A 37 -5.37 -36.09 -7.47
N THR A 38 -5.10 -36.11 -8.78
CA THR A 38 -5.57 -35.06 -9.70
C THR A 38 -7.10 -35.01 -9.74
N TRP A 39 -7.75 -36.17 -9.86
CA TRP A 39 -9.22 -36.25 -9.83
C TRP A 39 -9.81 -35.75 -8.50
N LEU A 40 -9.19 -36.08 -7.36
CA LEU A 40 -9.59 -35.61 -6.05
C LEU A 40 -9.46 -34.09 -5.92
N ILE A 41 -8.38 -33.50 -6.40
CA ILE A 41 -8.18 -32.04 -6.37
C ILE A 41 -9.19 -31.30 -7.25
N LEU A 42 -9.50 -31.83 -8.45
CA LEU A 42 -10.38 -31.20 -9.42
C LEU A 42 -11.86 -31.32 -9.06
N TYR A 43 -12.30 -32.51 -8.62
CA TYR A 43 -13.71 -32.84 -8.50
C TYR A 43 -14.20 -32.96 -7.06
N SER A 44 -13.31 -33.07 -6.07
CA SER A 44 -13.73 -33.23 -4.68
C SER A 44 -14.46 -31.97 -4.18
N PRO A 45 -15.63 -32.15 -3.53
CA PRO A 45 -16.32 -31.06 -2.85
C PRO A 45 -15.50 -30.47 -1.70
N PHE A 46 -14.49 -31.18 -1.20
CA PHE A 46 -13.62 -30.75 -0.10
C PHE A 46 -12.88 -29.44 -0.37
N PHE A 47 -12.51 -29.19 -1.63
CA PHE A 47 -11.80 -27.98 -2.04
C PHE A 47 -12.72 -26.86 -2.57
N ARG A 48 -14.03 -27.06 -2.58
CA ARG A 48 -14.97 -26.05 -3.10
C ARG A 48 -15.26 -24.97 -2.07
N VAL A 49 -15.18 -23.70 -2.50
CA VAL A 49 -15.62 -22.53 -1.72
C VAL A 49 -17.16 -22.50 -1.75
N GLN A 50 -17.78 -22.51 -0.58
CA GLN A 50 -19.22 -22.31 -0.41
C GLN A 50 -19.51 -20.91 0.14
N ASN A 51 -18.70 -20.47 1.10
CA ASN A 51 -18.89 -19.18 1.76
C ASN A 51 -17.60 -18.38 1.79
N VAL A 52 -17.74 -17.06 1.64
CA VAL A 52 -16.66 -16.09 1.89
C VAL A 52 -17.13 -15.17 3.00
N VAL A 53 -16.41 -15.16 4.11
CA VAL A 53 -16.72 -14.34 5.29
C VAL A 53 -15.65 -13.25 5.40
N ILE A 54 -16.07 -11.99 5.41
CA ILE A 54 -15.19 -10.85 5.58
C ILE A 54 -15.25 -10.38 7.02
N LYS A 55 -14.11 -10.11 7.62
CA LYS A 55 -13.96 -9.63 8.99
C LYS A 55 -13.04 -8.42 9.03
N GLY A 56 -13.39 -7.43 9.85
CA GLY A 56 -12.54 -6.26 10.11
C GLY A 56 -12.79 -5.07 9.19
N ASN A 57 -13.70 -5.18 8.22
CA ASN A 57 -14.14 -4.04 7.43
C ASN A 57 -15.15 -3.18 8.20
N SER A 58 -15.07 -1.87 8.05
CA SER A 58 -15.98 -0.89 8.62
C SER A 58 -16.45 0.14 7.60
N ALA A 59 -15.54 0.73 6.85
CA ALA A 59 -15.84 1.75 5.84
C ALA A 59 -15.97 1.15 4.44
N VAL A 60 -15.25 0.06 4.14
CA VAL A 60 -15.28 -0.61 2.84
C VAL A 60 -16.38 -1.65 2.78
N ALA A 61 -17.22 -1.59 1.74
CA ALA A 61 -18.29 -2.56 1.54
C ALA A 61 -17.74 -3.97 1.30
N SER A 62 -18.33 -4.97 1.95
CA SER A 62 -17.92 -6.37 1.81
C SER A 62 -17.95 -6.87 0.36
N ASP A 63 -18.95 -6.44 -0.43
CA ASP A 63 -19.09 -6.83 -1.83
C ASP A 63 -17.93 -6.35 -2.69
N SER A 64 -17.42 -5.14 -2.42
CA SER A 64 -16.24 -4.61 -3.12
C SER A 64 -14.99 -5.45 -2.86
N ILE A 65 -14.83 -5.91 -1.61
CA ILE A 65 -13.71 -6.78 -1.22
C ILE A 65 -13.84 -8.16 -1.89
N VAL A 66 -15.04 -8.74 -1.90
CA VAL A 66 -15.30 -10.02 -2.59
C VAL A 66 -14.97 -9.89 -4.08
N THR A 67 -15.41 -8.81 -4.72
CA THR A 67 -15.15 -8.57 -6.15
C THR A 67 -13.65 -8.44 -6.41
N LEU A 68 -12.92 -7.70 -5.56
CA LEU A 68 -11.45 -7.59 -5.65
C LEU A 68 -10.78 -8.97 -5.52
N LEU A 69 -11.18 -9.76 -4.54
CA LEU A 69 -10.63 -11.10 -4.32
C LEU A 69 -10.89 -12.03 -5.51
N GLN A 70 -12.08 -11.97 -6.10
CA GLN A 70 -12.44 -12.78 -7.26
C GLN A 70 -11.71 -12.34 -8.53
N SER A 71 -11.59 -11.04 -8.77
CA SER A 71 -10.86 -10.50 -9.93
C SER A 71 -9.38 -10.89 -9.85
N ASN A 72 -8.81 -10.82 -8.64
CA ASN A 72 -7.42 -11.17 -8.41
C ASN A 72 -7.15 -12.67 -8.55
N ALA A 73 -8.01 -13.51 -7.98
CA ALA A 73 -7.92 -14.96 -8.20
C ALA A 73 -8.01 -15.31 -9.70
N SER A 74 -8.64 -14.46 -10.53
CA SER A 74 -8.79 -14.71 -11.97
C SER A 74 -7.63 -14.23 -12.83
N SER A 75 -6.88 -13.18 -12.44
CA SER A 75 -5.88 -12.55 -13.29
C SER A 75 -4.53 -13.26 -13.30
N ASP A 76 -4.09 -13.80 -12.19
CA ASP A 76 -2.67 -14.18 -11.99
C ASP A 76 -2.34 -15.65 -12.36
N ARG A 77 -3.33 -16.51 -12.62
CA ARG A 77 -3.13 -17.97 -12.70
C ARG A 77 -3.88 -18.64 -13.84
N GLY A 78 -3.85 -18.07 -15.03
CA GLY A 78 -4.65 -18.45 -16.20
C GLY A 78 -4.81 -19.96 -16.44
N PHE A 79 -3.73 -20.76 -16.38
CA PHE A 79 -3.81 -22.22 -16.56
C PHE A 79 -4.47 -22.92 -15.38
N LEU A 80 -4.12 -22.57 -14.14
CA LEU A 80 -4.69 -23.19 -12.94
C LEU A 80 -6.18 -22.87 -12.78
N ILE A 81 -6.59 -21.66 -13.18
CA ILE A 81 -8.01 -21.26 -13.16
C ILE A 81 -8.81 -22.02 -14.21
N SER A 82 -8.26 -22.16 -15.40
CA SER A 82 -8.88 -22.97 -16.46
C SER A 82 -9.10 -24.42 -16.01
N LEU A 83 -8.20 -24.95 -15.17
CA LEU A 83 -8.25 -26.33 -14.69
C LEU A 83 -9.12 -26.50 -13.42
N LEU A 84 -8.96 -25.62 -12.43
CA LEU A 84 -9.57 -25.75 -11.10
C LEU A 84 -10.88 -24.96 -10.94
N GLY A 85 -11.05 -23.87 -11.71
CA GLY A 85 -12.17 -22.93 -11.62
C GLY A 85 -12.14 -22.05 -10.35
N LEU A 86 -12.78 -20.88 -10.41
CA LEU A 86 -12.83 -19.90 -9.31
C LEU A 86 -13.44 -20.42 -7.99
N LYS A 87 -14.16 -21.51 -8.06
CA LYS A 87 -14.79 -22.14 -6.88
C LYS A 87 -13.83 -23.01 -6.07
N ASN A 88 -12.59 -23.20 -6.51
CA ASN A 88 -11.63 -24.03 -5.79
C ASN A 88 -10.81 -23.19 -4.82
N MET A 89 -10.76 -23.57 -3.53
CA MET A 89 -10.03 -22.87 -2.47
C MET A 89 -8.52 -22.75 -2.74
N LEU A 90 -7.95 -23.67 -3.53
CA LEU A 90 -6.50 -23.68 -3.79
C LEU A 90 -6.04 -22.48 -4.62
N ILE A 91 -6.93 -21.90 -5.43
CA ILE A 91 -6.62 -20.74 -6.30
C ILE A 91 -6.47 -19.45 -5.49
N TRP A 92 -7.19 -19.34 -4.38
CA TRP A 92 -7.21 -18.11 -3.59
C TRP A 92 -5.85 -17.87 -2.93
N PRO A 93 -5.21 -16.70 -3.08
CA PRO A 93 -3.93 -16.39 -2.44
C PRO A 93 -4.08 -16.32 -0.93
N PRO A 94 -3.01 -16.51 -0.14
CA PRO A 94 -3.07 -16.36 1.32
C PRO A 94 -3.18 -14.90 1.79
N ALA A 95 -2.70 -13.97 0.97
CA ALA A 95 -2.76 -12.53 1.22
C ALA A 95 -2.77 -11.79 -0.12
N LEU A 96 -3.28 -10.56 -0.12
CA LEU A 96 -3.16 -9.65 -1.25
C LEU A 96 -1.82 -8.89 -1.16
N ASN A 97 -1.23 -8.59 -2.31
CA ASN A 97 -0.04 -7.76 -2.42
C ASN A 97 -0.38 -6.26 -2.57
N ASP A 98 0.61 -5.38 -2.48
CA ASP A 98 0.41 -3.93 -2.53
C ASP A 98 -0.21 -3.45 -3.85
N GLN A 99 0.12 -4.09 -4.98
CA GLN A 99 -0.46 -3.74 -6.28
C GLN A 99 -1.95 -4.08 -6.34
N GLU A 100 -2.34 -5.17 -5.72
CA GLU A 100 -3.73 -5.61 -5.62
C GLU A 100 -4.53 -4.75 -4.65
N LEU A 101 -3.92 -4.33 -3.55
CA LEU A 101 -4.52 -3.42 -2.58
C LEU A 101 -4.72 -2.01 -3.15
N ALA A 102 -3.91 -1.59 -4.14
CA ALA A 102 -4.04 -0.29 -4.80
C ALA A 102 -5.39 -0.10 -5.51
N PHE A 103 -6.12 -1.17 -5.85
CA PHE A 103 -7.47 -1.08 -6.41
C PHE A 103 -8.52 -0.60 -5.39
N ILE A 104 -8.29 -0.87 -4.08
CA ILE A 104 -9.10 -0.32 -2.98
C ILE A 104 -8.11 0.29 -1.97
N PRO A 105 -7.70 1.55 -2.17
CA PRO A 105 -6.64 2.19 -1.37
C PRO A 105 -6.94 2.29 0.12
N GLN A 106 -8.22 2.21 0.52
CA GLN A 106 -8.64 2.19 1.92
C GLN A 106 -8.16 0.95 2.68
N LEU A 107 -7.74 -0.10 1.98
CA LEU A 107 -7.26 -1.34 2.60
C LEU A 107 -5.76 -1.25 2.89
N ALA A 108 -5.38 -1.54 4.13
CA ALA A 108 -3.97 -1.66 4.52
C ALA A 108 -3.46 -3.09 4.29
N SER A 109 -4.28 -4.10 4.60
CA SER A 109 -3.94 -5.50 4.33
C SER A 109 -5.19 -6.36 4.24
N VAL A 110 -5.09 -7.43 3.46
CA VAL A 110 -6.11 -8.49 3.39
C VAL A 110 -5.41 -9.83 3.45
N THR A 111 -5.73 -10.62 4.47
CA THR A 111 -5.22 -11.98 4.65
C THR A 111 -6.35 -12.98 4.57
N LEU A 112 -6.12 -14.12 3.90
CA LEU A 112 -7.13 -15.15 3.71
C LEU A 112 -6.78 -16.41 4.47
N SER A 113 -7.69 -16.85 5.32
CA SER A 113 -7.65 -18.13 6.02
C SER A 113 -8.65 -19.08 5.39
N LYS A 114 -8.22 -20.30 5.09
CA LYS A 114 -9.01 -21.32 4.40
C LYS A 114 -9.45 -22.39 5.41
N ASN A 115 -10.76 -22.55 5.59
CA ASN A 115 -11.31 -23.64 6.38
C ASN A 115 -11.92 -24.69 5.46
N TYR A 116 -11.18 -25.78 5.25
CA TYR A 116 -11.58 -26.87 4.36
C TYR A 116 -12.77 -27.68 4.89
N PHE A 117 -12.96 -27.75 6.20
CA PHE A 117 -14.07 -28.51 6.81
C PHE A 117 -15.41 -27.80 6.64
N THR A 118 -15.40 -26.46 6.76
CA THR A 118 -16.62 -25.64 6.60
C THR A 118 -16.76 -25.06 5.20
N HIS A 119 -15.82 -25.38 4.28
CA HIS A 119 -15.81 -24.86 2.90
C HIS A 119 -15.85 -23.33 2.84
N THR A 120 -15.21 -22.67 3.83
CA THR A 120 -15.30 -21.23 4.03
C THR A 120 -13.92 -20.59 3.90
N ILE A 121 -13.87 -19.49 3.17
CA ILE A 121 -12.72 -18.57 3.15
C ILE A 121 -13.04 -17.42 4.10
N ILE A 122 -12.16 -17.17 5.06
CA ILE A 122 -12.27 -16.04 5.97
C ILE A 122 -11.23 -15.01 5.51
N ALA A 123 -11.70 -13.86 5.03
CA ALA A 123 -10.87 -12.72 4.69
C ALA A 123 -10.81 -11.77 5.89
N SER A 124 -9.63 -11.67 6.51
CA SER A 124 -9.37 -10.70 7.57
C SER A 124 -8.80 -9.44 6.93
N VAL A 125 -9.52 -8.34 7.10
CA VAL A 125 -9.26 -7.05 6.48
C VAL A 125 -8.79 -6.06 7.53
N VAL A 126 -7.76 -5.30 7.21
CA VAL A 126 -7.33 -4.14 7.99
C VAL A 126 -7.48 -2.91 7.11
N GLU A 127 -8.31 -1.96 7.55
CA GLU A 127 -8.50 -0.68 6.87
C GLU A 127 -7.45 0.33 7.34
N ARG A 128 -7.03 1.24 6.41
CA ARG A 128 -6.09 2.31 6.73
C ARG A 128 -6.72 3.32 7.67
N LYS A 129 -5.92 3.80 8.61
CA LYS A 129 -6.33 4.86 9.54
C LYS A 129 -5.76 6.19 9.08
N PRO A 130 -6.54 7.28 9.13
CA PRO A 130 -6.04 8.59 8.77
C PRO A 130 -4.95 9.05 9.77
N PHE A 131 -3.79 9.41 9.23
CA PHE A 131 -2.68 10.01 9.96
C PHE A 131 -2.67 11.53 9.78
N GLY A 132 -2.95 12.00 8.55
CA GLY A 132 -3.02 13.40 8.20
C GLY A 132 -3.68 13.63 6.84
N ILE A 133 -3.67 14.87 6.39
CA ILE A 133 -4.21 15.30 5.10
C ILE A 133 -3.06 15.78 4.23
N TRP A 134 -3.02 15.36 2.98
CA TRP A 134 -2.06 15.81 1.98
C TRP A 134 -2.78 16.51 0.86
N CYS A 135 -2.49 17.79 0.68
CA CYS A 135 -3.11 18.65 -0.31
C CYS A 135 -2.12 19.01 -1.42
N PHE A 136 -2.43 18.62 -2.64
CA PHE A 136 -1.68 19.06 -3.82
C PHE A 136 -2.19 20.42 -4.26
N VAL A 137 -1.33 21.42 -4.21
CA VAL A 137 -1.65 22.79 -4.61
C VAL A 137 -1.14 23.03 -6.03
N LEU A 138 -2.07 23.24 -6.96
CA LEU A 138 -1.73 23.63 -8.31
C LEU A 138 -1.50 25.13 -8.37
N ASP A 139 -0.24 25.54 -8.44
CA ASP A 139 0.13 26.95 -8.70
C ASP A 139 -0.35 27.32 -10.12
N LYS A 140 -1.43 28.07 -10.20
CA LYS A 140 -2.00 28.57 -11.46
C LYS A 140 -1.06 29.51 -12.23
N ALA A 141 0.05 29.93 -11.61
CA ALA A 141 1.01 30.86 -12.20
C ALA A 141 1.92 30.24 -13.28
N LEU A 142 2.10 28.92 -13.29
CA LEU A 142 2.98 28.21 -14.23
C LEU A 142 2.26 27.63 -15.45
N SER A 143 0.93 27.70 -15.52
CA SER A 143 0.12 27.06 -16.57
C SER A 143 -0.51 28.02 -17.56
N ALA A 144 -0.22 29.31 -17.50
CA ALA A 144 -0.71 30.27 -18.49
C ALA A 144 0.26 30.36 -19.68
N PRO A 145 -0.01 29.73 -20.85
CA PRO A 145 0.60 30.19 -22.08
C PRO A 145 0.04 31.59 -22.34
N SER A 146 0.93 32.56 -22.49
CA SER A 146 0.62 33.91 -22.94
C SER A 146 -0.03 33.84 -24.34
N ALA A 147 -1.35 33.79 -24.36
CA ALA A 147 -2.13 34.01 -25.59
C ALA A 147 -2.54 35.48 -25.68
N PRO A 148 -2.36 36.15 -26.83
CA PRO A 148 -2.70 37.54 -26.99
C PRO A 148 -4.20 37.77 -26.89
N ALA A 149 -4.55 38.87 -26.25
CA ALA A 149 -5.91 39.32 -26.00
C ALA A 149 -6.73 39.42 -27.31
N ALA A 150 -7.78 38.65 -27.41
CA ALA A 150 -8.88 38.85 -28.34
C ALA A 150 -10.13 39.23 -27.57
N ALA A 151 -10.83 40.21 -28.14
CA ALA A 151 -11.92 41.02 -27.63
C ALA A 151 -13.15 40.27 -27.10
N PRO A 152 -14.05 40.96 -26.35
CA PRO A 152 -15.11 40.32 -25.56
C PRO A 152 -16.33 40.02 -26.47
N SER A 153 -16.82 38.80 -26.38
CA SER A 153 -18.19 38.48 -26.81
C SER A 153 -18.99 37.94 -25.60
N SER A 154 -20.03 38.68 -25.29
CA SER A 154 -21.03 38.46 -24.28
C SER A 154 -21.84 37.20 -24.55
N SER A 155 -21.92 36.29 -23.60
CA SER A 155 -23.15 35.54 -23.27
C SER A 155 -23.10 34.85 -21.92
N ALA A 156 -23.95 35.32 -21.04
CA ALA A 156 -24.85 34.65 -20.11
C ALA A 156 -24.35 33.43 -19.27
N PHE A 157 -24.32 33.70 -17.93
CA PHE A 157 -24.71 32.81 -16.85
C PHE A 157 -24.26 31.35 -16.89
N ALA A 158 -23.05 31.11 -16.49
CA ALA A 158 -22.69 29.96 -15.67
C ALA A 158 -22.11 30.51 -14.35
N PRO A 159 -22.53 29.99 -13.17
CA PRO A 159 -21.85 30.35 -11.95
C PRO A 159 -20.39 29.93 -12.08
N PRO A 160 -19.41 30.76 -11.63
CA PRO A 160 -18.02 30.34 -11.63
C PRO A 160 -17.93 29.10 -10.73
N ALA A 161 -17.69 27.96 -11.32
CA ALA A 161 -17.11 26.85 -10.59
C ALA A 161 -15.78 27.40 -10.08
N ILE A 162 -15.70 27.68 -8.80
CA ILE A 162 -14.45 27.90 -8.08
C ILE A 162 -13.78 26.53 -8.10
N GLU A 163 -13.10 26.19 -9.18
CA GLU A 163 -12.06 25.19 -9.15
C GLU A 163 -10.92 25.79 -8.30
N SER A 164 -11.06 25.65 -6.99
CA SER A 164 -9.92 25.72 -6.10
C SER A 164 -8.97 24.62 -6.58
N GLY A 165 -7.83 25.01 -7.15
CA GLY A 165 -6.86 24.08 -7.74
C GLY A 165 -6.14 23.21 -6.72
N GLU A 166 -6.81 22.86 -5.63
CA GLU A 166 -6.27 22.07 -4.53
C GLU A 166 -7.05 20.75 -4.41
N THR A 167 -6.31 19.65 -4.39
CA THR A 167 -6.89 18.31 -4.22
C THR A 167 -6.28 17.65 -2.99
N CYS A 168 -7.09 17.40 -1.98
CA CYS A 168 -6.65 16.84 -0.71
C CYS A 168 -7.05 15.37 -0.55
N TYR A 169 -6.19 14.62 0.13
CA TYR A 169 -6.37 13.19 0.41
C TYR A 169 -5.95 12.86 1.84
N TRP A 170 -6.64 11.91 2.44
CA TRP A 170 -6.17 11.23 3.64
C TRP A 170 -4.95 10.39 3.32
N PHE A 171 -3.93 10.41 4.18
CA PHE A 171 -2.81 9.48 4.14
C PHE A 171 -2.63 8.78 5.48
N ASP A 172 -2.04 7.60 5.46
CA ASP A 172 -1.75 6.79 6.64
C ASP A 172 -0.31 6.97 7.16
N ASP A 173 0.05 6.22 8.20
CA ASP A 173 1.39 6.22 8.81
C ASP A 173 2.50 5.68 7.90
N GLN A 174 2.15 5.08 6.75
CA GLN A 174 3.08 4.65 5.71
C GLN A 174 3.19 5.66 4.56
N GLY A 175 2.44 6.76 4.65
CA GLY A 175 2.38 7.79 3.62
C GLY A 175 1.56 7.42 2.39
N ILE A 176 0.63 6.49 2.49
CA ILE A 176 -0.21 6.07 1.35
C ILE A 176 -1.51 6.87 1.33
N LEU A 177 -1.79 7.48 0.18
CA LEU A 177 -3.02 8.24 -0.07
C LEU A 177 -4.20 7.26 -0.26
N PHE A 178 -5.24 7.33 0.57
CA PHE A 178 -6.28 6.32 0.55
C PHE A 178 -7.73 6.84 0.46
N GLY A 179 -7.97 8.12 0.65
CA GLY A 179 -9.31 8.69 0.55
C GLY A 179 -9.29 10.17 0.21
N LYS A 180 -10.22 10.63 -0.60
CA LYS A 180 -10.39 12.07 -0.87
C LYS A 180 -10.93 12.79 0.35
N THR A 181 -10.47 14.01 0.57
CA THR A 181 -10.94 14.88 1.62
C THR A 181 -10.85 16.34 1.18
N TYR A 182 -11.24 17.25 2.06
CA TYR A 182 -11.12 18.69 1.88
C TYR A 182 -10.01 19.21 2.81
N ASP A 183 -9.42 20.35 2.46
CA ASP A 183 -8.54 21.06 3.40
C ASP A 183 -9.35 21.43 4.66
N THR A 184 -8.76 21.11 5.81
CA THR A 184 -9.32 21.44 7.11
C THR A 184 -8.35 22.36 7.84
N GLN A 185 -8.78 23.61 8.03
CA GLN A 185 -8.05 24.54 8.90
C GLN A 185 -8.31 24.17 10.36
N GLY A 186 -7.25 23.78 11.09
CA GLY A 186 -7.32 23.51 12.52
C GLY A 186 -6.25 22.55 13.02
N SER A 187 -5.96 22.61 14.32
CA SER A 187 -4.83 21.91 14.95
C SER A 187 -5.04 20.42 15.22
N SER A 188 -6.19 19.85 14.90
CA SER A 188 -6.50 18.46 15.24
C SER A 188 -5.94 17.43 14.25
N LEU A 189 -5.70 17.84 13.00
CA LEU A 189 -5.13 17.02 11.95
C LEU A 189 -4.21 17.90 11.10
N PHE A 190 -2.97 17.45 10.91
CA PHE A 190 -2.02 18.18 10.07
C PHE A 190 -2.45 18.10 8.61
N ALA A 191 -2.74 19.26 8.02
CA ALA A 191 -2.81 19.42 6.58
C ALA A 191 -1.46 19.86 6.05
N ILE A 192 -0.93 19.12 5.08
CA ILE A 192 0.33 19.38 4.40
C ILE A 192 0.03 19.88 3.00
N HIS A 193 0.54 21.04 2.63
CA HIS A 193 0.40 21.63 1.30
C HIS A 193 1.63 21.32 0.47
N ASP A 194 1.43 20.54 -0.59
CA ASP A 194 2.48 20.16 -1.54
C ASP A 194 2.39 21.03 -2.80
N TYR A 195 3.35 21.91 -2.95
CA TYR A 195 3.51 22.81 -4.10
C TYR A 195 4.46 22.23 -5.17
N SER A 196 5.11 21.10 -4.87
CA SER A 196 6.17 20.54 -5.70
C SER A 196 5.68 19.53 -6.71
N GLN A 197 4.51 18.93 -6.49
CA GLN A 197 4.04 17.78 -7.28
C GLN A 197 2.60 17.97 -7.74
N ALA A 198 2.41 17.93 -9.06
CA ALA A 198 1.08 17.85 -9.62
C ALA A 198 0.53 16.41 -9.49
N GLY A 199 -0.56 16.25 -8.68
CA GLY A 199 -1.54 15.21 -8.91
C GLY A 199 -1.09 13.76 -8.79
N ARG A 200 -0.57 13.33 -7.65
CA ARG A 200 -0.55 11.90 -7.32
C ARG A 200 -1.97 11.46 -6.95
N GLY A 201 -2.42 10.31 -7.47
CA GLY A 201 -3.74 9.77 -7.18
C GLY A 201 -3.76 8.86 -5.95
N LEU A 202 -4.94 8.39 -5.59
CA LEU A 202 -5.15 7.39 -4.55
C LEU A 202 -4.30 6.14 -4.79
N GLY A 203 -3.83 5.52 -3.70
CA GLY A 203 -2.96 4.35 -3.72
C GLY A 203 -1.47 4.66 -3.87
N ASN A 204 -1.11 5.91 -4.20
CA ASN A 204 0.28 6.34 -4.27
C ASN A 204 0.80 6.86 -2.91
N LYS A 205 2.12 6.85 -2.76
CA LYS A 205 2.77 7.47 -1.59
C LYS A 205 2.87 8.99 -1.75
N ILE A 206 2.76 9.70 -0.63
CA ILE A 206 2.93 11.17 -0.56
C ILE A 206 4.33 11.60 -0.99
N LEU A 207 5.34 10.83 -0.63
CA LEU A 207 6.76 11.09 -0.88
C LEU A 207 7.45 9.80 -1.38
N PRO A 208 8.65 9.90 -1.98
CA PRO A 208 9.53 8.75 -2.18
C PRO A 208 9.80 7.99 -0.87
N ASP A 209 9.98 6.67 -0.97
CA ASP A 209 10.10 5.76 0.18
C ASP A 209 11.18 6.17 1.18
N GLU A 210 12.27 6.73 0.68
CA GLU A 210 13.40 7.20 1.48
C GLU A 210 13.06 8.39 2.39
N PHE A 211 12.08 9.22 2.01
CA PHE A 211 11.70 10.42 2.76
C PHE A 211 10.53 10.19 3.72
N VAL A 212 9.71 9.18 3.50
CA VAL A 212 8.50 8.92 4.32
C VAL A 212 8.85 8.77 5.80
N PRO A 213 9.83 7.97 6.23
CA PRO A 213 10.16 7.82 7.65
C PRO A 213 10.60 9.12 8.30
N ASN A 214 11.42 9.92 7.60
CA ASN A 214 11.91 11.21 8.09
C ASN A 214 10.78 12.24 8.20
N PHE A 215 9.89 12.28 7.20
CA PHE A 215 8.69 13.11 7.26
C PHE A 215 7.79 12.73 8.45
N MET A 216 7.57 11.43 8.69
CA MET A 216 6.79 10.96 9.84
C MET A 216 7.43 11.37 11.18
N SER A 217 8.76 11.40 11.26
CA SER A 217 9.46 11.90 12.46
C SER A 217 9.22 13.40 12.67
N ILE A 218 9.22 14.19 11.60
CA ILE A 218 8.89 15.63 11.67
C ILE A 218 7.49 15.84 12.23
N VAL A 219 6.48 15.13 11.69
CA VAL A 219 5.10 15.25 12.17
C VAL A 219 4.98 14.85 13.64
N LYS A 220 5.69 13.79 14.08
CA LYS A 220 5.76 13.39 15.49
C LYS A 220 6.35 14.51 16.36
N VAL A 221 7.43 15.11 15.93
CA VAL A 221 8.08 16.24 16.64
C VAL A 221 7.12 17.42 16.76
N LEU A 222 6.45 17.80 15.68
CA LEU A 222 5.49 18.90 15.68
C LEU A 222 4.32 18.60 16.64
N THR A 223 3.77 17.38 16.59
CA THR A 223 2.69 16.96 17.49
C THR A 223 3.13 16.95 18.95
N ALA A 224 4.28 16.35 19.24
CA ALA A 224 4.78 16.18 20.62
C ALA A 224 5.33 17.47 21.22
N SER A 225 5.75 18.44 20.40
CA SER A 225 6.24 19.74 20.88
C SER A 225 5.12 20.62 21.42
N GLY A 226 3.87 20.43 20.93
CA GLY A 226 2.76 21.33 21.22
C GLY A 226 2.85 22.66 20.48
N ALA A 227 3.67 22.79 19.43
CA ALA A 227 3.73 23.96 18.60
C ALA A 227 2.37 24.23 17.93
N ASN A 228 1.92 25.49 17.96
CA ASN A 228 0.67 25.91 17.35
C ASN A 228 0.88 26.07 15.83
N VAL A 229 0.87 24.93 15.11
CA VAL A 229 1.14 24.88 13.68
C VAL A 229 -0.03 25.44 12.89
N ARG A 230 0.29 26.39 12.01
CA ARG A 230 -0.67 26.98 11.05
C ARG A 230 -0.66 26.23 9.71
N GLU A 231 0.53 25.95 9.18
CA GLU A 231 0.70 25.35 7.88
C GLU A 231 1.98 24.51 7.85
N VAL A 232 1.93 23.36 7.19
CA VAL A 232 3.08 22.54 6.83
C VAL A 232 3.16 22.53 5.32
N ALA A 233 4.28 22.99 4.76
CA ALA A 233 4.45 23.16 3.32
C ALA A 233 5.67 22.41 2.78
N LEU A 234 5.46 21.64 1.71
CA LEU A 234 6.50 21.12 0.83
C LEU A 234 6.55 22.00 -0.43
N LYS A 235 7.52 22.90 -0.51
CA LYS A 235 7.61 23.84 -1.64
C LYS A 235 8.30 23.21 -2.86
N ASP A 236 9.37 22.47 -2.62
CA ASP A 236 10.15 21.80 -3.66
C ASP A 236 10.76 20.51 -3.09
N ILE A 237 10.39 19.37 -3.64
CA ILE A 237 10.94 18.07 -3.24
C ILE A 237 12.45 17.98 -3.52
N GLY A 238 12.96 18.69 -4.53
CA GLY A 238 14.38 18.71 -4.85
C GLY A 238 15.25 19.32 -3.76
N LEU A 239 14.69 20.24 -2.96
CA LEU A 239 15.35 20.81 -1.78
C LEU A 239 15.33 19.84 -0.58
N GLN A 240 14.41 18.87 -0.57
CA GLN A 240 14.24 17.89 0.52
C GLN A 240 13.97 18.58 1.87
N GLU A 241 13.14 19.62 1.86
CA GLU A 241 12.87 20.48 3.00
C GLU A 241 11.36 20.62 3.25
N ILE A 242 10.99 20.65 4.53
CA ILE A 242 9.63 20.96 5.00
C ILE A 242 9.68 22.30 5.73
N GLY A 243 8.86 23.23 5.29
CA GLY A 243 8.61 24.48 5.99
C GLY A 243 7.35 24.39 6.85
N VAL A 244 7.40 24.91 8.06
CA VAL A 244 6.28 24.96 8.99
C VAL A 244 6.07 26.39 9.45
N THR A 245 4.91 26.94 9.19
CA THR A 245 4.52 28.25 9.70
C THR A 245 3.68 28.05 10.96
N THR A 246 3.96 28.80 12.02
CA THR A 246 3.22 28.75 13.29
C THR A 246 2.30 29.96 13.45
N TYR A 247 1.27 29.86 14.30
CA TYR A 247 0.39 31.00 14.60
C TYR A 247 1.07 32.04 15.51
N ASP A 248 1.81 31.54 16.51
CA ASP A 248 2.28 32.37 17.63
C ASP A 248 3.80 32.29 17.83
N GLY A 249 4.55 31.91 16.80
CA GLY A 249 5.99 31.70 16.91
C GLY A 249 6.72 31.82 15.57
N PRO A 250 7.99 31.39 15.55
CA PRO A 250 8.82 31.42 14.35
C PRO A 250 8.39 30.42 13.30
N ASP A 251 8.85 30.62 12.07
CA ASP A 251 8.85 29.58 11.06
C ASP A 251 9.86 28.48 11.42
N LEU A 252 9.48 27.20 11.21
CA LEU A 252 10.34 26.07 11.48
C LEU A 252 10.72 25.42 10.14
N TYR A 253 11.99 25.06 9.99
CA TYR A 253 12.50 24.40 8.79
C TYR A 253 13.12 23.05 9.14
N PHE A 254 12.68 21.99 8.49
CA PHE A 254 13.17 20.62 8.68
C PHE A 254 13.74 20.05 7.39
N SER A 255 14.62 19.07 7.51
CA SER A 255 15.14 18.31 6.38
C SER A 255 14.48 16.94 6.27
N LEU A 256 14.18 16.50 5.04
CA LEU A 256 13.74 15.12 4.75
C LEU A 256 14.91 14.13 4.65
N ARG A 257 16.18 14.58 4.78
CA ARG A 257 17.38 13.74 4.63
C ARG A 257 17.69 12.88 5.83
N PHE A 258 17.21 13.27 7.02
CA PHE A 258 17.46 12.59 8.29
C PHE A 258 16.24 12.73 9.22
N PRO A 259 16.08 11.82 10.22
CA PRO A 259 14.98 11.89 11.16
C PRO A 259 15.10 13.08 12.11
N ALA A 260 13.96 13.68 12.45
CA ALA A 260 13.87 14.86 13.31
C ALA A 260 13.71 14.54 14.81
N ASP A 261 13.75 13.26 15.21
CA ASP A 261 13.43 12.86 16.59
C ASP A 261 14.27 13.60 17.65
N ASN A 262 15.53 13.90 17.34
CA ASN A 262 16.43 14.64 18.23
C ASN A 262 16.07 16.13 18.38
N ASP A 263 15.30 16.68 17.45
CA ASP A 263 14.95 18.10 17.43
C ASP A 263 13.85 18.44 18.44
N LEU A 264 13.09 17.43 18.90
CA LEU A 264 12.01 17.62 19.86
C LEU A 264 12.47 18.33 21.15
N ALA A 265 13.52 17.83 21.75
CA ALA A 265 14.05 18.39 23.02
C ALA A 265 14.55 19.83 22.82
N VAL A 266 15.18 20.11 21.69
CA VAL A 266 15.68 21.45 21.33
C VAL A 266 14.51 22.40 21.11
N LEU A 267 13.50 21.99 20.34
CA LEU A 267 12.30 22.78 20.07
C LEU A 267 11.55 23.12 21.37
N GLN A 268 11.31 22.12 22.22
CA GLN A 268 10.67 22.33 23.54
C GLN A 268 11.48 23.28 24.41
N SER A 269 12.80 23.13 24.44
CA SER A 269 13.68 24.05 25.18
C SER A 269 13.62 25.49 24.66
N LEU A 270 13.50 25.68 23.34
CA LEU A 270 13.33 26.99 22.73
C LEU A 270 11.95 27.58 23.03
N MET A 271 10.89 26.77 22.94
CA MET A 271 9.52 27.20 23.25
C MET A 271 9.35 27.65 24.69
N ALA A 272 10.09 27.06 25.63
CA ALA A 272 10.10 27.49 27.02
C ALA A 272 10.73 28.87 27.27
N LYS A 273 11.43 29.43 26.28
CA LYS A 273 12.07 30.76 26.40
C LYS A 273 11.05 31.90 26.15
N PRO A 274 11.06 32.99 26.97
CA PRO A 274 10.10 34.08 26.80
C PRO A 274 10.19 34.81 25.48
N ASN A 275 11.30 34.66 24.77
CA ASN A 275 11.56 35.35 23.48
C ASN A 275 11.21 34.42 22.28
N PHE A 276 10.69 33.23 22.47
CA PHE A 276 10.41 32.29 21.37
C PHE A 276 9.49 32.91 20.30
N ALA A 277 8.41 33.55 20.71
CA ALA A 277 7.49 34.24 19.81
C ALA A 277 8.08 35.40 19.01
N LYS A 278 9.25 35.88 19.41
CA LYS A 278 9.96 36.99 18.72
C LYS A 278 11.01 36.50 17.71
N LEU A 279 11.28 35.20 17.68
CA LEU A 279 12.18 34.60 16.71
C LEU A 279 11.54 34.69 15.32
N GLN A 280 12.36 34.89 14.31
CA GLN A 280 11.94 34.88 12.91
C GLN A 280 11.81 33.44 12.40
N TYR A 281 12.82 32.62 12.73
CA TYR A 281 12.85 31.22 12.33
C TYR A 281 13.65 30.34 13.29
N VAL A 282 13.38 29.05 13.25
CA VAL A 282 14.23 27.99 13.79
C VAL A 282 14.50 26.98 12.66
N ASP A 283 15.77 26.72 12.38
CA ASP A 283 16.24 25.92 11.25
C ASP A 283 16.90 24.65 11.75
N PHE A 284 16.27 23.50 11.49
CA PHE A 284 16.73 22.14 11.79
C PHE A 284 17.24 21.40 10.55
N ARG A 285 17.52 22.08 9.43
CA ARG A 285 17.99 21.46 8.19
C ARG A 285 19.42 20.95 8.22
N VAL A 286 20.13 21.13 9.32
CA VAL A 286 21.45 20.58 9.56
C VAL A 286 21.37 19.57 10.69
N GLU A 287 21.76 18.34 10.42
CA GLU A 287 21.67 17.24 11.36
C GLU A 287 22.33 17.58 12.73
N ASN A 288 21.58 17.31 13.82
CA ASN A 288 21.99 17.57 15.20
C ASN A 288 22.35 19.04 15.52
N ARG A 289 21.84 20.00 14.76
CA ARG A 289 22.03 21.44 14.99
C ARG A 289 20.73 22.21 14.78
N ALA A 290 20.51 23.22 15.61
CA ALA A 290 19.43 24.18 15.43
C ALA A 290 19.98 25.58 15.33
N TYR A 291 19.62 26.31 14.28
CA TYR A 291 19.94 27.73 14.10
C TYR A 291 18.67 28.54 14.27
N TYR A 292 18.74 29.66 14.95
CA TYR A 292 17.56 30.52 15.15
C TYR A 292 17.96 32.01 15.14
N LYS A 293 17.02 32.85 14.74
CA LYS A 293 17.22 34.29 14.66
C LYS A 293 15.98 35.02 15.19
#